data_1ffe57f2d6104ae925a8e0d4701783c4
#
_entry.id   1ffe57f2d6104ae925a8e0d4701783c4
#
_cell.length_a   1.000
_cell.length_b   1.000
_cell.length_c   1.000
_cell.angle_alpha   90.00
_cell.angle_beta   90.00
_cell.angle_gamma   90.00
#
_symmetry.space_group_name_H-M   'P 1'
#
loop_
_entity.id
_entity.type
_entity.pdbx_description
1 polymer ?
#
loop_
_entity_poly.entity_id
_entity_poly.type
_entity_poly.pdbx_seq_one_letter_code
_entity_poly.pdbx_strand_id
1 'polypeptide(L)'
;MIQITEKLTAPAPATATLTLPFELRQKSRLRTQADNGEIVTLLLDRGSILRGRDLLEADDGRIVAVVAANERVMTVQQCGAKQLLQAAYHLGNRHVPLQIGDGWVRFGSDAVLAEMLDGLGIRVVEESAQFEPEAGAYGGGHRHVSESHAPAIHRHFVKTQ
;
A
#
# COMPACT_ATOMS: atom_id res chain seq x y z
N MET A 1 2.78 1.29 27.82
CA MET A 1 3.17 0.43 26.66
C MET A 1 1.97 -0.44 26.35
N ILE A 2 1.49 -0.38 25.13
CA ILE A 2 0.35 -1.19 24.65
C ILE A 2 0.81 -2.15 23.56
N GLN A 3 0.11 -3.26 23.44
CA GLN A 3 0.36 -4.27 22.42
C GLN A 3 -0.85 -4.35 21.48
N ILE A 4 -0.59 -4.35 20.19
CA ILE A 4 -1.60 -4.40 19.15
C ILE A 4 -1.41 -5.68 18.34
N THR A 5 -2.45 -6.51 18.32
CA THR A 5 -2.43 -7.82 17.65
C THR A 5 -3.41 -7.90 16.50
N GLU A 6 -4.37 -6.98 16.42
CA GLU A 6 -5.46 -7.08 15.46
C GLU A 6 -5.78 -5.74 14.79
N LYS A 7 -6.19 -5.84 13.53
CA LYS A 7 -6.76 -4.76 12.76
C LYS A 7 -8.28 -4.88 12.77
N LEU A 8 -8.96 -3.82 13.17
CA LEU A 8 -10.42 -3.79 13.18
C LEU A 8 -10.99 -3.71 11.77
N THR A 9 -12.08 -4.41 11.55
CA THR A 9 -12.86 -4.36 10.31
C THR A 9 -14.06 -3.42 10.37
N ALA A 10 -14.49 -3.06 11.60
CA ALA A 10 -15.62 -2.18 11.85
C ALA A 10 -15.16 -0.77 12.29
N PRO A 11 -15.91 0.28 11.95
CA PRO A 11 -15.63 1.63 12.47
C PRO A 11 -15.72 1.68 13.98
N ALA A 12 -14.76 2.33 14.63
CA ALA A 12 -14.74 2.58 16.04
C ALA A 12 -14.07 3.94 16.33
N PRO A 13 -14.43 4.63 17.42
CA PRO A 13 -13.78 5.87 17.79
C PRO A 13 -12.34 5.60 18.26
N ALA A 14 -11.37 6.22 17.58
CA ALA A 14 -9.97 6.11 17.99
C ALA A 14 -9.67 7.04 19.17
N THR A 15 -8.88 6.55 20.11
CA THR A 15 -8.43 7.30 21.30
C THR A 15 -6.98 7.80 21.17
N ALA A 16 -6.24 7.28 20.19
CA ALA A 16 -4.88 7.67 19.88
C ALA A 16 -4.60 7.51 18.38
N THR A 17 -3.52 8.10 17.91
CA THR A 17 -3.04 7.97 16.53
C THR A 17 -1.61 7.42 16.49
N LEU A 18 -1.30 6.74 15.39
CA LEU A 18 0.00 6.16 15.10
C LEU A 18 0.43 6.58 13.69
N THR A 19 1.24 7.63 13.60
CA THR A 19 1.72 8.18 12.34
C THR A 19 2.99 7.45 11.90
N LEU A 20 2.92 6.73 10.76
CA LEU A 20 4.02 5.91 10.25
C LEU A 20 4.26 6.12 8.75
N PRO A 21 5.54 6.19 8.31
CA PRO A 21 5.88 6.12 6.90
C PRO A 21 5.59 4.71 6.33
N PHE A 22 5.51 4.60 5.02
CA PHE A 22 5.11 3.35 4.35
C PHE A 22 6.03 2.17 4.70
N GLU A 23 7.34 2.41 4.78
CA GLU A 23 8.30 1.36 5.16
C GLU A 23 7.97 0.71 6.51
N LEU A 24 7.55 1.49 7.50
CA LEU A 24 7.18 0.97 8.82
C LEU A 24 5.79 0.33 8.82
N ARG A 25 4.88 0.82 7.99
CA ARG A 25 3.52 0.26 7.85
C ARG A 25 3.48 -1.12 7.21
N GLN A 26 4.56 -1.56 6.56
CA GLN A 26 4.73 -2.91 6.01
C GLN A 26 5.24 -3.93 7.05
N LYS A 27 5.65 -3.47 8.23
CA LYS A 27 6.21 -4.36 9.26
C LYS A 27 5.11 -4.97 10.11
N SER A 28 4.95 -6.28 10.03
CA SER A 28 4.00 -7.02 10.88
C SER A 28 4.45 -7.08 12.35
N ARG A 29 5.74 -6.85 12.63
CA ARG A 29 6.30 -6.76 13.98
C ARG A 29 7.13 -5.49 14.08
N LEU A 30 6.69 -4.57 14.93
CA LEU A 30 7.33 -3.27 15.09
C LEU A 30 7.13 -2.75 16.52
N ARG A 31 8.22 -2.31 17.14
CA ARG A 31 8.16 -1.49 18.35
C ARG A 31 8.37 -0.03 17.95
N THR A 32 7.43 0.82 18.30
CA THR A 32 7.41 2.22 17.91
C THR A 32 6.73 3.07 19.00
N GLN A 33 6.42 4.31 18.68
CA GLN A 33 5.77 5.25 19.58
C GLN A 33 4.54 5.84 18.89
N ALA A 34 3.40 5.86 19.57
CA ALA A 34 2.22 6.59 19.13
C ALA A 34 2.44 8.11 19.22
N ASP A 35 1.58 8.88 18.58
CA ASP A 35 1.73 10.34 18.49
C ASP A 35 1.60 11.03 19.85
N ASN A 36 0.97 10.38 20.84
CA ASN A 36 0.90 10.82 22.24
C ASN A 36 2.13 10.47 23.08
N GLY A 37 3.16 9.85 22.46
CA GLY A 37 4.39 9.46 23.15
C GLY A 37 4.38 8.08 23.79
N GLU A 38 3.25 7.35 23.76
CA GLU A 38 3.18 6.01 24.33
C GLU A 38 3.87 4.97 23.45
N ILE A 39 4.58 4.03 24.09
CA ILE A 39 5.23 2.92 23.38
C ILE A 39 4.19 1.92 22.92
N VAL A 40 4.23 1.61 21.64
CA VAL A 40 3.35 0.65 20.96
C VAL A 40 4.20 -0.50 20.40
N THR A 41 3.72 -1.73 20.58
CA THR A 41 4.28 -2.92 19.96
C THR A 41 3.24 -3.54 19.04
N LEU A 42 3.51 -3.54 17.74
CA LEU A 42 2.69 -4.21 16.73
C LEU A 42 3.12 -5.67 16.62
N LEU A 43 2.16 -6.59 16.69
CA LEU A 43 2.32 -8.04 16.50
C LEU A 43 1.23 -8.55 15.56
N LEU A 44 1.24 -8.07 14.33
CA LEU A 44 0.24 -8.40 13.32
C LEU A 44 0.64 -9.67 12.54
N ASP A 45 -0.31 -10.21 11.78
CA ASP A 45 -0.06 -11.32 10.88
C ASP A 45 0.98 -10.98 9.81
N ARG A 46 1.78 -11.98 9.41
CA ARG A 46 2.79 -11.80 8.37
C ARG A 46 2.17 -11.34 7.06
N GLY A 47 2.78 -10.35 6.44
CA GLY A 47 2.28 -9.75 5.19
C GLY A 47 1.18 -8.71 5.39
N SER A 48 0.79 -8.42 6.63
CA SER A 48 -0.10 -7.29 6.92
C SER A 48 0.56 -5.97 6.52
N ILE A 49 -0.16 -5.17 5.75
CA ILE A 49 0.23 -3.81 5.42
C ILE A 49 -0.80 -2.87 6.03
N LEU A 50 -0.34 -1.98 6.90
CA LEU A 50 -1.18 -0.94 7.48
C LEU A 50 -1.39 0.19 6.47
N ARG A 51 -2.65 0.62 6.35
CA ARG A 51 -3.05 1.76 5.52
C ARG A 51 -3.43 2.95 6.41
N GLY A 52 -3.34 4.14 5.87
CA GLY A 52 -3.92 5.30 6.52
C GLY A 52 -5.42 5.07 6.77
N ARG A 53 -5.90 5.44 7.97
CA ARG A 53 -7.26 5.20 8.49
C ARG A 53 -7.55 3.78 8.96
N ASP A 54 -6.61 2.83 8.89
CA ASP A 54 -6.79 1.56 9.58
C ASP A 54 -6.95 1.80 11.08
N LEU A 55 -7.83 1.00 11.69
CA LEU A 55 -8.05 1.02 13.13
C LEU A 55 -7.45 -0.27 13.72
N LEU A 56 -6.73 -0.10 14.80
CA LEU A 56 -6.02 -1.17 15.50
C LEU A 56 -6.54 -1.27 16.92
N GLU A 57 -6.84 -2.48 17.38
CA GLU A 57 -7.22 -2.73 18.75
C GLU A 57 -6.01 -3.10 19.60
N ALA A 58 -5.85 -2.40 20.71
CA ALA A 58 -4.82 -2.66 21.70
C ALA A 58 -5.30 -3.67 22.75
N ASP A 59 -4.35 -4.31 23.44
CA ASP A 59 -4.58 -5.32 24.49
C ASP A 59 -5.40 -4.77 25.69
N ASP A 60 -5.46 -3.46 25.85
CA ASP A 60 -6.26 -2.77 26.87
C ASP A 60 -7.65 -2.27 26.37
N GLY A 61 -8.02 -2.63 25.13
CA GLY A 61 -9.29 -2.26 24.50
C GLY A 61 -9.32 -0.86 23.88
N ARG A 62 -8.22 -0.12 23.90
CA ARG A 62 -8.12 1.18 23.21
C ARG A 62 -7.98 0.98 21.70
N ILE A 63 -8.54 1.94 20.96
CA ILE A 63 -8.45 1.95 19.51
C ILE A 63 -7.43 2.98 19.05
N VAL A 64 -6.48 2.56 18.23
CA VAL A 64 -5.42 3.39 17.67
C VAL A 64 -5.64 3.52 16.16
N ALA A 65 -5.79 4.74 15.65
CA ALA A 65 -5.92 4.99 14.23
C ALA A 65 -4.55 5.14 13.58
N VAL A 66 -4.34 4.47 12.47
CA VAL A 66 -3.11 4.60 11.65
C VAL A 66 -3.21 5.85 10.79
N VAL A 67 -2.15 6.64 10.78
CA VAL A 67 -1.98 7.80 9.90
C VAL A 67 -0.77 7.57 9.00
N ALA A 68 -0.95 7.72 7.69
CA ALA A 68 0.19 7.73 6.78
C ALA A 68 1.00 9.01 7.00
N ALA A 69 2.27 8.86 7.36
CA ALA A 69 3.16 10.00 7.50
C ALA A 69 3.39 10.69 6.15
N ASN A 70 3.67 11.99 6.17
CA ASN A 70 4.26 12.65 5.02
C ASN A 70 5.72 12.21 4.89
N GLU A 71 6.10 11.78 3.70
CA GLU A 71 7.45 11.33 3.39
C GLU A 71 7.90 11.92 2.06
N ARG A 72 9.21 11.90 1.79
CA ARG A 72 9.74 12.39 0.52
C ARG A 72 9.36 11.44 -0.59
N VAL A 73 8.62 11.94 -1.57
CA VAL A 73 8.10 11.19 -2.71
C VAL A 73 8.38 11.90 -4.01
N MET A 74 8.34 11.16 -5.09
CA MET A 74 8.46 11.67 -6.45
C MET A 74 7.18 11.38 -7.20
N THR A 75 6.62 12.43 -7.84
CA THR A 75 5.34 12.36 -8.55
C THR A 75 5.54 12.71 -10.02
N VAL A 76 5.07 11.81 -10.89
CA VAL A 76 4.88 12.05 -12.32
C VAL A 76 3.46 12.55 -12.52
N GLN A 77 3.31 13.77 -13.01
CA GLN A 77 2.02 14.42 -13.26
C GLN A 77 2.15 15.44 -14.40
N GLN A 78 1.03 15.99 -14.84
CA GLN A 78 0.98 17.01 -15.90
C GLN A 78 1.69 16.55 -17.19
N CYS A 79 1.56 15.28 -17.54
CA CYS A 79 2.10 14.66 -18.74
C CYS A 79 1.01 13.96 -19.55
N GLY A 80 1.32 13.62 -20.80
CA GLY A 80 0.39 12.89 -21.65
C GLY A 80 0.13 11.46 -21.14
N ALA A 81 -1.05 10.89 -21.45
CA ALA A 81 -1.42 9.54 -21.04
C ALA A 81 -0.36 8.48 -21.41
N LYS A 82 0.28 8.61 -22.58
CA LYS A 82 1.36 7.72 -23.02
C LYS A 82 2.56 7.78 -22.07
N GLN A 83 2.98 8.98 -21.67
CA GLN A 83 4.13 9.16 -20.75
C GLN A 83 3.81 8.61 -19.37
N LEU A 84 2.57 8.81 -18.88
CA LEU A 84 2.14 8.26 -17.60
C LEU A 84 2.17 6.72 -17.59
N LEU A 85 1.67 6.08 -18.67
CA LEU A 85 1.74 4.63 -18.84
C LEU A 85 3.18 4.12 -18.95
N GLN A 86 4.05 4.85 -19.66
CA GLN A 86 5.47 4.51 -19.75
C GLN A 86 6.15 4.58 -18.37
N ALA A 87 5.88 5.64 -17.59
CA ALA A 87 6.38 5.76 -16.22
C ALA A 87 5.94 4.57 -15.36
N ALA A 88 4.64 4.28 -15.33
CA ALA A 88 4.09 3.16 -14.56
C ALA A 88 4.69 1.81 -14.99
N TYR A 89 4.87 1.58 -16.30
CA TYR A 89 5.49 0.37 -16.84
C TYR A 89 6.95 0.22 -16.37
N HIS A 90 7.78 1.25 -16.52
CA HIS A 90 9.19 1.18 -16.17
C HIS A 90 9.43 1.07 -14.66
N LEU A 91 8.64 1.77 -13.84
CA LEU A 91 8.68 1.66 -12.38
C LEU A 91 8.18 0.29 -11.91
N GLY A 92 7.07 -0.20 -12.46
CA GLY A 92 6.52 -1.52 -12.15
C GLY A 92 7.47 -2.67 -12.47
N ASN A 93 8.17 -2.61 -13.61
CA ASN A 93 9.19 -3.61 -13.97
C ASN A 93 10.38 -3.66 -13.01
N ARG A 94 10.56 -2.65 -12.18
CA ARG A 94 11.59 -2.59 -11.13
C ARG A 94 11.03 -2.93 -9.74
N HIS A 95 9.78 -3.38 -9.69
CA HIS A 95 9.06 -3.70 -8.46
C HIS A 95 9.02 -2.53 -7.45
N VAL A 96 9.02 -1.31 -7.95
CA VAL A 96 8.91 -0.11 -7.14
C VAL A 96 7.49 0.01 -6.61
N PRO A 97 7.29 0.18 -5.29
CA PRO A 97 5.97 0.53 -4.75
C PRO A 97 5.45 1.80 -5.42
N LEU A 98 4.27 1.73 -6.00
CA LEU A 98 3.71 2.79 -6.83
C LEU A 98 2.30 3.15 -6.34
N GLN A 99 2.08 4.41 -5.98
CA GLN A 99 0.76 4.95 -5.74
C GLN A 99 0.22 5.51 -7.06
N ILE A 100 -1.02 5.13 -7.38
CA ILE A 100 -1.69 5.55 -8.62
C ILE A 100 -2.85 6.48 -8.25
N GLY A 101 -2.90 7.62 -8.91
CA GLY A 101 -4.00 8.56 -8.80
C GLY A 101 -4.55 8.95 -10.19
N ASP A 102 -5.56 9.80 -10.19
CA ASP A 102 -6.14 10.28 -11.44
C ASP A 102 -5.18 11.24 -12.14
N GLY A 103 -4.57 10.78 -13.22
CA GLY A 103 -3.61 11.54 -14.03
C GLY A 103 -2.20 11.67 -13.41
N TRP A 104 -1.86 10.90 -12.40
CA TRP A 104 -0.51 10.89 -11.81
C TRP A 104 -0.12 9.53 -11.24
N VAL A 105 1.19 9.31 -11.11
CA VAL A 105 1.77 8.20 -10.35
C VAL A 105 2.85 8.73 -9.41
N ARG A 106 3.01 8.09 -8.24
CA ARG A 106 3.94 8.51 -7.19
C ARG A 106 4.72 7.31 -6.65
N PHE A 107 6.00 7.55 -6.33
CA PHE A 107 6.90 6.56 -5.74
C PHE A 107 7.80 7.22 -4.69
N GLY A 108 8.44 6.40 -3.85
CA GLY A 108 9.40 6.90 -2.85
C GLY A 108 10.56 7.63 -3.51
N SER A 109 11.11 8.66 -2.86
CA SER A 109 12.22 9.47 -3.41
C SER A 109 13.44 8.61 -3.74
N ASP A 110 13.82 8.55 -5.02
CA ASP A 110 14.94 7.79 -5.57
C ASP A 110 15.51 8.53 -6.80
N ALA A 111 16.75 9.04 -6.66
CA ALA A 111 17.40 9.82 -7.70
C ALA A 111 17.68 9.01 -8.97
N VAL A 112 17.97 7.71 -8.85
CA VAL A 112 18.25 6.83 -9.99
C VAL A 112 16.99 6.61 -10.83
N LEU A 113 15.85 6.43 -10.16
CA LEU A 113 14.56 6.30 -10.84
C LEU A 113 14.14 7.62 -11.50
N ALA A 114 14.41 8.75 -10.85
CA ALA A 114 14.14 10.07 -11.41
C ALA A 114 14.97 10.31 -12.68
N GLU A 115 16.28 10.00 -12.66
CA GLU A 115 17.17 10.11 -13.82
C GLU A 115 16.72 9.21 -14.98
N MET A 116 16.30 7.98 -14.67
CA MET A 116 15.73 7.07 -15.67
C MET A 116 14.50 7.65 -16.35
N LEU A 117 13.59 8.26 -15.60
CA LEU A 117 12.38 8.88 -16.15
C LEU A 117 12.71 10.14 -16.96
N ASP A 118 13.65 10.95 -16.49
CA ASP A 118 14.14 12.12 -17.22
C ASP A 118 14.74 11.72 -18.58
N GLY A 119 15.52 10.63 -18.63
CA GLY A 119 16.04 10.06 -19.86
C GLY A 119 14.96 9.60 -20.86
N LEU A 120 13.73 9.36 -20.38
CA LEU A 120 12.54 9.08 -21.20
C LEU A 120 11.74 10.35 -21.56
N GLY A 121 12.23 11.53 -21.18
CA GLY A 121 11.52 12.80 -21.33
C GLY A 121 10.32 12.95 -20.41
N ILE A 122 10.30 12.25 -19.27
CA ILE A 122 9.22 12.27 -18.29
C ILE A 122 9.67 13.05 -17.07
N ARG A 123 9.04 14.21 -16.86
CA ARG A 123 9.37 15.08 -15.73
C ARG A 123 8.83 14.51 -14.42
N VAL A 124 9.66 14.55 -13.37
CA VAL A 124 9.34 14.15 -12.01
C VAL A 124 9.38 15.35 -11.09
N VAL A 125 8.45 15.45 -10.15
CA VAL A 125 8.40 16.47 -9.11
C VAL A 125 8.64 15.82 -7.75
N GLU A 126 9.63 16.28 -7.00
CA GLU A 126 9.84 15.86 -5.62
C GLU A 126 8.96 16.69 -4.68
N GLU A 127 8.27 16.04 -3.77
CA GLU A 127 7.39 16.68 -2.80
C GLU A 127 7.35 15.89 -1.48
N SER A 128 6.75 16.50 -0.44
CA SER A 128 6.44 15.80 0.82
C SER A 128 4.95 15.50 0.86
N ALA A 129 4.58 14.23 0.82
CA ALA A 129 3.19 13.81 0.81
C ALA A 129 3.00 12.44 1.47
N GLN A 130 1.77 12.13 1.83
CA GLN A 130 1.41 10.78 2.25
C GLN A 130 1.62 9.80 1.08
N PHE A 131 2.15 8.62 1.40
CA PHE A 131 2.44 7.60 0.40
C PHE A 131 1.67 6.32 0.68
N GLU A 132 0.71 6.01 -0.19
CA GLU A 132 -0.21 4.87 -0.11
C GLU A 132 -0.13 4.05 -1.40
N PRO A 133 0.99 3.31 -1.65
CA PRO A 133 1.15 2.59 -2.90
C PRO A 133 0.16 1.45 -3.03
N GLU A 134 -0.09 1.04 -4.28
CA GLU A 134 -0.94 -0.10 -4.61
C GLU A 134 -0.51 -1.36 -3.87
N ALA A 135 -1.49 -2.16 -3.46
CA ALA A 135 -1.21 -3.53 -3.03
C ALA A 135 -0.81 -4.35 -4.26
N GLY A 136 0.24 -5.18 -4.13
CA GLY A 136 0.61 -6.10 -5.20
C GLY A 136 -0.58 -7.01 -5.57
N ALA A 137 -0.70 -7.35 -6.86
CA ALA A 137 -1.82 -8.15 -7.38
C ALA A 137 -1.99 -9.51 -6.66
N TYR A 138 -0.95 -9.99 -6.00
CA TYR A 138 -0.95 -11.25 -5.22
C TYR A 138 -1.06 -11.02 -3.71
N GLY A 139 -1.25 -9.79 -3.24
CA GLY A 139 -1.30 -9.43 -1.80
C GLY A 139 -2.68 -9.56 -1.15
N GLY A 140 -3.69 -10.03 -1.85
CA GLY A 140 -4.97 -10.42 -1.27
C GLY A 140 -4.86 -11.80 -0.64
N GLY A 141 -4.88 -11.90 0.70
CA GLY A 141 -4.99 -13.18 1.39
C GLY A 141 -6.11 -14.02 0.77
N HIS A 142 -5.77 -15.24 0.35
CA HIS A 142 -6.75 -16.20 -0.11
C HIS A 142 -7.79 -16.42 1.00
N ARG A 143 -8.93 -15.76 0.89
CA ARG A 143 -10.14 -16.24 1.55
C ARG A 143 -10.48 -17.56 0.85
N HIS A 144 -10.13 -18.66 1.46
CA HIS A 144 -10.72 -19.96 1.13
C HIS A 144 -12.22 -19.89 1.45
N VAL A 145 -13.00 -19.45 0.49
CA VAL A 145 -14.40 -19.81 0.43
C VAL A 145 -14.39 -21.26 -0.05
N SER A 146 -14.62 -22.19 0.87
CA SER A 146 -14.86 -23.59 0.55
C SER A 146 -16.25 -23.68 -0.10
N GLU A 147 -16.34 -23.37 -1.38
CA GLU A 147 -17.47 -23.79 -2.21
C GLU A 147 -17.03 -24.98 -3.04
N SER A 148 -17.58 -26.14 -2.66
CA SER A 148 -17.55 -27.35 -3.43
C SER A 148 -18.34 -27.17 -4.73
N HIS A 149 -17.66 -26.82 -5.82
CA HIS A 149 -18.23 -26.91 -7.15
C HIS A 149 -17.41 -27.87 -7.99
N ALA A 150 -18.05 -28.98 -8.34
CA ALA A 150 -17.52 -29.93 -9.30
C ALA A 150 -17.27 -29.24 -10.66
N PRO A 151 -16.20 -29.58 -11.39
CA PRO A 151 -15.89 -28.93 -12.66
C PRO A 151 -16.84 -29.40 -13.75
N ALA A 152 -17.65 -28.49 -14.30
CA ALA A 152 -18.37 -28.74 -15.54
C ALA A 152 -17.42 -28.51 -16.72
N ILE A 153 -17.03 -29.60 -17.38
CA ILE A 153 -16.21 -29.56 -18.59
C ILE A 153 -17.13 -29.22 -19.77
N HIS A 154 -17.13 -27.98 -20.23
CA HIS A 154 -17.72 -27.63 -21.53
C HIS A 154 -16.65 -27.69 -22.63
N ARG A 155 -16.64 -28.80 -23.37
CA ARG A 155 -15.94 -28.90 -24.67
C ARG A 155 -16.86 -28.31 -25.75
N HIS A 156 -16.50 -27.15 -26.30
CA HIS A 156 -17.00 -26.72 -27.60
C HIS A 156 -15.88 -26.79 -28.63
N PHE A 157 -15.91 -27.85 -29.43
CA PHE A 157 -15.21 -27.89 -30.69
C PHE A 157 -16.13 -27.36 -31.77
N VAL A 158 -15.80 -26.27 -32.42
CA VAL A 158 -16.42 -25.85 -33.68
C VAL A 158 -15.59 -26.42 -34.80
N LYS A 159 -16.18 -27.35 -35.57
CA LYS A 159 -15.65 -27.76 -36.87
C LYS A 159 -16.12 -26.76 -37.90
N THR A 160 -15.16 -26.16 -38.61
CA THR A 160 -15.44 -25.42 -39.86
C THR A 160 -15.27 -26.38 -41.05
N GLN A 161 -16.25 -26.42 -41.88
CA GLN A 161 -16.13 -26.91 -43.25
C GLN A 161 -15.67 -25.77 -44.13
#